data_ca9cea6b2be1d4b0143ff7b0d2ddd566
#
_entry.id   ca9cea6b2be1d4b0143ff7b0d2ddd566
#
_cell.length_a   1.000
_cell.length_b   1.000
_cell.length_c   1.000
_cell.angle_alpha   90.00
_cell.angle_beta   90.00
_cell.angle_gamma   90.00
#
_symmetry.space_group_name_H-M   'P 1'
#
loop_
_entity.id
_entity.type
_entity.pdbx_description
1 polymer ?
#
loop_
_entity_poly.entity_id
_entity_poly.type
_entity_poly.pdbx_seq_one_letter_code
_entity_poly.pdbx_strand_id
1 'polypeptide(L)'
;ELTVTNGPGFGPGSYPLFTCGGALTIGNLTLASAPAGYNYNFDTTTPGVVKLVVSPATPPRFTGTTAGGGNLVLSGANGVPLGNYYVLSATNLTTASWAIIATNQFDAGGNFMFTNPINPGQPQSFYRIQLP
;
A
#
# COMPACT_ATOMS: atom_id res chain seq x y z
N GLU A 1 -17.50 3.06 -15.16
CA GLU A 1 -16.75 2.49 -14.06
C GLU A 1 -16.37 1.04 -14.35
N LEU A 2 -15.17 0.63 -13.94
CA LEU A 2 -14.67 -0.72 -14.07
C LEU A 2 -14.56 -1.36 -12.68
N THR A 3 -15.11 -2.58 -12.53
CA THR A 3 -14.87 -3.43 -11.37
C THR A 3 -13.97 -4.58 -11.78
N VAL A 4 -12.88 -4.78 -11.05
CA VAL A 4 -11.94 -5.90 -11.24
C VAL A 4 -12.15 -6.90 -10.12
N THR A 5 -12.33 -8.17 -10.47
CA THR A 5 -12.46 -9.26 -9.52
C THR A 5 -11.28 -10.23 -9.63
N ASN A 6 -10.92 -10.84 -8.50
CA ASN A 6 -9.85 -11.82 -8.45
C ASN A 6 -10.37 -13.17 -8.98
N GLY A 7 -9.87 -13.60 -10.14
CA GLY A 7 -10.17 -14.89 -10.75
C GLY A 7 -8.91 -15.76 -10.85
N PRO A 8 -9.04 -17.05 -11.23
CA PRO A 8 -7.88 -17.90 -11.48
C PRO A 8 -6.93 -17.27 -12.50
N GLY A 9 -5.64 -17.12 -12.14
CA GLY A 9 -4.63 -16.54 -13.01
C GLY A 9 -4.61 -14.99 -13.06
N PHE A 10 -5.43 -14.28 -12.25
CA PHE A 10 -5.31 -12.83 -12.14
C PHE A 10 -3.98 -12.44 -11.48
N GLY A 11 -3.29 -11.47 -12.05
CA GLY A 11 -2.00 -10.99 -11.53
C GLY A 11 -1.43 -9.83 -12.36
N PRO A 12 -0.16 -9.49 -12.15
CA PRO A 12 0.51 -8.45 -12.93
C PRO A 12 0.46 -8.76 -14.43
N GLY A 13 0.12 -7.76 -15.23
CA GLY A 13 -0.02 -7.92 -16.68
C GLY A 13 -0.77 -6.77 -17.33
N SER A 14 -1.00 -6.90 -18.63
CA SER A 14 -1.76 -5.95 -19.43
C SER A 14 -2.98 -6.63 -20.01
N TYR A 15 -4.15 -6.15 -19.65
CA TYR A 15 -5.44 -6.74 -19.98
C TYR A 15 -6.19 -5.82 -20.95
N PRO A 16 -6.42 -6.23 -22.21
CA PRO A 16 -7.19 -5.42 -23.13
C PRO A 16 -8.65 -5.34 -22.66
N LEU A 17 -9.18 -4.13 -22.56
CA LEU A 17 -10.56 -3.88 -22.15
C LEU A 17 -11.45 -3.60 -23.37
N PHE A 18 -10.96 -2.75 -24.29
CA PHE A 18 -11.67 -2.33 -25.48
C PHE A 18 -10.72 -2.28 -26.66
N THR A 19 -11.23 -2.67 -27.82
CA THR A 19 -10.54 -2.51 -29.11
C THR A 19 -11.56 -2.01 -30.13
N CYS A 20 -11.24 -0.93 -30.87
CA CYS A 20 -12.08 -0.40 -31.92
C CYS A 20 -11.24 -0.01 -33.14
N GLY A 21 -11.86 -0.01 -34.33
CA GLY A 21 -11.20 0.25 -35.62
C GLY A 21 -10.95 1.73 -35.93
N GLY A 22 -10.98 2.63 -34.94
CA GLY A 22 -10.78 4.08 -35.14
C GLY A 22 -10.27 4.78 -33.90
N ALA A 23 -10.15 6.11 -33.97
CA ALA A 23 -9.76 6.90 -32.80
C ALA A 23 -10.85 6.77 -31.73
N LEU A 24 -10.43 6.41 -30.52
CA LEU A 24 -11.28 6.29 -29.34
C LEU A 24 -11.12 7.55 -28.47
N THR A 25 -12.19 8.29 -28.29
CA THR A 25 -12.23 9.36 -27.29
C THR A 25 -12.78 8.75 -26.00
N ILE A 26 -11.91 8.65 -24.99
CA ILE A 26 -12.27 8.12 -23.70
C ILE A 26 -12.60 9.31 -22.79
N GLY A 27 -13.83 9.33 -22.26
CA GLY A 27 -14.16 10.18 -21.13
C GLY A 27 -13.46 9.71 -19.86
N ASN A 28 -14.01 10.03 -18.71
CA ASN A 28 -13.42 9.59 -17.41
C ASN A 28 -13.64 8.08 -17.23
N LEU A 29 -12.57 7.31 -17.42
CA LEU A 29 -12.55 5.90 -17.06
C LEU A 29 -12.06 5.77 -15.62
N THR A 30 -12.93 5.29 -14.73
CA THR A 30 -12.65 5.15 -13.30
C THR A 30 -12.71 3.69 -12.86
N LEU A 31 -11.88 3.36 -11.89
CA LEU A 31 -11.89 2.05 -11.24
C LEU A 31 -12.82 2.13 -10.01
N ALA A 32 -13.92 1.36 -10.03
CA ALA A 32 -14.88 1.34 -8.93
C ALA A 32 -14.39 0.46 -7.77
N SER A 33 -13.84 -0.71 -8.12
CA SER A 33 -13.25 -1.63 -7.13
C SER A 33 -12.24 -2.55 -7.80
N ALA A 34 -11.21 -2.99 -7.03
CA ALA A 34 -10.20 -3.92 -7.50
C ALA A 34 -9.52 -4.66 -6.34
N PRO A 35 -8.94 -5.85 -6.57
CA PRO A 35 -8.19 -6.60 -5.57
C PRO A 35 -7.03 -5.78 -4.99
N ALA A 36 -6.81 -5.90 -3.68
CA ALA A 36 -5.66 -5.29 -3.01
C ALA A 36 -4.32 -5.94 -3.44
N GLY A 37 -3.22 -5.24 -3.20
CA GLY A 37 -1.87 -5.74 -3.50
C GLY A 37 -1.37 -5.43 -4.91
N TYR A 38 -2.12 -4.66 -5.69
CA TYR A 38 -1.75 -4.23 -7.03
C TYR A 38 -1.99 -2.73 -7.23
N ASN A 39 -1.24 -2.16 -8.17
CA ASN A 39 -1.51 -0.85 -8.77
C ASN A 39 -2.18 -1.05 -10.12
N TYR A 40 -3.13 -0.18 -10.44
CA TYR A 40 -3.95 -0.25 -11.65
C TYR A 40 -3.83 1.04 -12.45
N ASN A 41 -3.52 0.92 -13.73
CA ASN A 41 -3.43 2.05 -14.64
C ASN A 41 -4.16 1.74 -15.95
N PHE A 42 -4.85 2.74 -16.53
CA PHE A 42 -5.40 2.61 -17.86
C PHE A 42 -4.37 3.07 -18.89
N ASP A 43 -4.00 2.18 -19.80
CA ASP A 43 -3.14 2.50 -20.94
C ASP A 43 -4.01 2.77 -22.17
N THR A 44 -3.91 3.98 -22.69
CA THR A 44 -4.61 4.48 -23.87
C THR A 44 -3.65 4.96 -24.95
N THR A 45 -2.38 4.61 -24.85
CA THR A 45 -1.32 5.06 -25.77
C THR A 45 -1.43 4.48 -27.17
N THR A 46 -2.07 3.31 -27.31
CA THR A 46 -2.33 2.69 -28.63
C THR A 46 -3.67 3.17 -29.16
N PRO A 47 -3.74 3.82 -30.34
CA PRO A 47 -5.00 4.26 -30.92
C PRO A 47 -6.00 3.12 -31.05
N GLY A 48 -7.23 3.35 -30.61
CA GLY A 48 -8.30 2.36 -30.66
C GLY A 48 -8.20 1.22 -29.65
N VAL A 49 -7.23 1.25 -28.72
CA VAL A 49 -7.06 0.20 -27.69
C VAL A 49 -7.00 0.82 -26.31
N VAL A 50 -7.78 0.28 -25.40
CA VAL A 50 -7.70 0.58 -23.96
C VAL A 50 -7.32 -0.69 -23.22
N LYS A 51 -6.29 -0.62 -22.41
CA LYS A 51 -5.83 -1.73 -21.58
C LYS A 51 -5.86 -1.32 -20.10
N LEU A 52 -6.10 -2.29 -19.23
CA LEU A 52 -5.80 -2.19 -17.81
C LEU A 52 -4.40 -2.77 -17.58
N VAL A 53 -3.49 -1.95 -17.11
CA VAL A 53 -2.15 -2.38 -16.68
C VAL A 53 -2.17 -2.63 -15.18
N VAL A 54 -1.90 -3.85 -14.79
CA VAL A 54 -1.82 -4.30 -13.39
C VAL A 54 -0.36 -4.54 -13.05
N SER A 55 0.13 -3.90 -11.99
CA SER A 55 1.49 -4.09 -11.50
C SER A 55 1.48 -4.39 -9.99
N PRO A 56 2.49 -5.09 -9.46
CA PRO A 56 2.58 -5.31 -8.01
C PRO A 56 2.62 -3.99 -7.28
N ALA A 57 1.85 -3.85 -6.20
CA ALA A 57 2.00 -2.73 -5.30
C ALA A 57 3.32 -2.87 -4.52
N THR A 58 4.06 -1.79 -4.41
CA THR A 58 5.23 -1.76 -3.53
C THR A 58 4.74 -1.77 -2.08
N PRO A 59 5.16 -2.74 -1.24
CA PRO A 59 4.71 -2.78 0.13
C PRO A 59 5.20 -1.57 0.92
N PRO A 60 4.46 -1.14 1.95
CA PRO A 60 4.91 -0.11 2.86
C PRO A 60 6.23 -0.49 3.50
N ARG A 61 7.14 0.47 3.63
CA ARG A 61 8.45 0.26 4.24
C ARG A 61 8.84 1.42 5.13
N PHE A 62 9.61 1.14 6.17
CA PHE A 62 10.28 2.18 6.94
C PHE A 62 11.37 2.85 6.10
N THR A 63 11.42 4.18 6.14
CA THR A 63 12.41 5.00 5.43
C THR A 63 13.28 5.80 6.39
N GLY A 64 12.85 5.95 7.65
CA GLY A 64 13.59 6.67 8.67
C GLY A 64 13.24 6.24 10.07
N THR A 65 14.24 6.39 10.94
CA THR A 65 14.12 6.16 12.38
C THR A 65 14.93 7.22 13.10
N THR A 66 14.31 7.94 14.03
CA THR A 66 15.00 8.92 14.90
C THR A 66 14.60 8.69 16.34
N ALA A 67 15.55 8.87 17.25
CA ALA A 67 15.33 8.82 18.70
C ALA A 67 15.72 10.16 19.31
N GLY A 68 14.85 10.73 20.14
CA GLY A 68 15.10 11.99 20.81
C GLY A 68 13.97 12.37 21.75
N GLY A 69 14.28 13.13 22.81
CA GLY A 69 13.29 13.57 23.79
C GLY A 69 12.51 12.44 24.47
N GLY A 70 13.10 11.26 24.63
CA GLY A 70 12.41 10.09 25.19
C GLY A 70 11.45 9.37 24.24
N ASN A 71 11.47 9.72 22.96
CA ASN A 71 10.60 9.12 21.95
C ASN A 71 11.41 8.50 20.81
N LEU A 72 10.84 7.44 20.23
CA LEU A 72 11.22 6.85 18.95
C LEU A 72 10.22 7.32 17.89
N VAL A 73 10.72 7.90 16.82
CA VAL A 73 9.90 8.27 15.65
C VAL A 73 10.26 7.35 14.48
N LEU A 74 9.28 6.67 13.96
CA LEU A 74 9.38 5.80 12.79
C LEU A 74 8.64 6.46 11.63
N SER A 75 9.29 6.61 10.50
CA SER A 75 8.68 7.13 9.28
C SER A 75 8.81 6.14 8.13
N GLY A 76 7.92 6.25 7.18
CA GLY A 76 7.95 5.37 6.01
C GLY A 76 7.05 5.83 4.87
N ALA A 77 7.04 5.04 3.81
CA ALA A 77 6.35 5.36 2.55
C ALA A 77 5.80 4.09 1.89
N ASN A 78 5.16 4.28 0.73
CA ASN A 78 4.55 3.26 -0.12
C ASN A 78 3.29 2.60 0.48
N GLY A 79 2.62 3.27 1.40
CA GLY A 79 1.29 2.86 1.82
C GLY A 79 0.24 3.20 0.76
N VAL A 80 -0.92 2.58 0.88
CA VAL A 80 -2.09 3.00 0.10
C VAL A 80 -2.54 4.37 0.58
N PRO A 81 -2.58 5.42 -0.27
CA PRO A 81 -3.04 6.74 0.14
C PRO A 81 -4.37 6.69 0.89
N LEU A 82 -4.43 7.32 2.04
CA LEU A 82 -5.59 7.33 2.94
C LEU A 82 -6.07 5.94 3.43
N GLY A 83 -5.30 4.88 3.17
CA GLY A 83 -5.56 3.55 3.69
C GLY A 83 -5.13 3.40 5.15
N ASN A 84 -5.75 2.48 5.87
CA ASN A 84 -5.38 2.19 7.26
C ASN A 84 -4.17 1.26 7.36
N TYR A 85 -3.44 1.37 8.46
CA TYR A 85 -2.38 0.44 8.81
C TYR A 85 -2.32 0.22 10.33
N TYR A 86 -1.82 -0.94 10.72
CA TYR A 86 -1.51 -1.27 12.10
C TYR A 86 -0.01 -1.16 12.35
N VAL A 87 0.36 -0.58 13.48
CA VAL A 87 1.72 -0.67 14.01
C VAL A 87 1.73 -1.77 15.05
N LEU A 88 2.62 -2.74 14.86
CA LEU A 88 2.79 -3.84 15.80
C LEU A 88 4.17 -3.76 16.44
N SER A 89 4.23 -4.14 17.71
CA SER A 89 5.49 -4.29 18.42
C SER A 89 5.67 -5.67 19.02
N ALA A 90 6.91 -6.08 19.16
CA ALA A 90 7.31 -7.29 19.86
C ALA A 90 8.61 -7.02 20.65
N THR A 91 8.80 -7.71 21.76
CA THR A 91 10.02 -7.64 22.58
C THR A 91 10.98 -8.79 22.30
N ASN A 92 10.49 -9.80 21.56
CA ASN A 92 11.27 -10.98 21.21
C ASN A 92 10.85 -11.47 19.82
N LEU A 93 11.81 -11.65 18.92
CA LEU A 93 11.56 -12.16 17.57
C LEU A 93 11.45 -13.69 17.51
N THR A 94 12.03 -14.39 18.47
CA THR A 94 12.00 -15.86 18.52
C THR A 94 10.62 -16.40 18.85
N THR A 95 9.90 -15.76 19.78
CA THR A 95 8.53 -16.12 20.16
C THR A 95 7.48 -15.43 19.31
N ALA A 96 7.89 -14.42 18.54
CA ALA A 96 7.10 -13.69 17.55
C ALA A 96 5.68 -13.28 18.02
N SER A 97 5.50 -12.97 19.30
CA SER A 97 4.25 -12.43 19.82
C SER A 97 4.16 -10.95 19.48
N TRP A 98 3.43 -10.64 18.40
CA TRP A 98 3.23 -9.27 17.93
C TRP A 98 1.92 -8.71 18.48
N ALA A 99 2.00 -7.58 19.18
CA ALA A 99 0.83 -6.84 19.67
C ALA A 99 0.59 -5.60 18.80
N ILE A 100 -0.67 -5.34 18.42
CA ILE A 100 -1.05 -4.07 17.79
C ILE A 100 -0.98 -2.99 18.86
N ILE A 101 -0.16 -1.97 18.64
CA ILE A 101 0.04 -0.84 19.55
C ILE A 101 -0.58 0.45 19.01
N ALA A 102 -0.85 0.52 17.72
CA ALA A 102 -1.59 1.64 17.11
C ALA A 102 -2.28 1.23 15.83
N THR A 103 -3.38 1.93 15.53
CA THR A 103 -4.08 1.92 14.25
C THR A 103 -4.06 3.34 13.71
N ASN A 104 -3.48 3.53 12.54
CA ASN A 104 -3.29 4.84 11.92
C ASN A 104 -3.68 4.78 10.44
N GLN A 105 -3.64 5.94 9.79
CA GLN A 105 -3.93 6.11 8.37
C GLN A 105 -2.70 6.70 7.67
N PHE A 106 -2.39 6.20 6.46
CA PHE A 106 -1.41 6.83 5.58
C PHE A 106 -1.89 8.23 5.14
N ASP A 107 -0.96 9.13 4.89
CA ASP A 107 -1.29 10.43 4.30
C ASP A 107 -1.73 10.28 2.82
N ALA A 108 -2.10 11.40 2.18
CA ALA A 108 -2.50 11.41 0.77
C ALA A 108 -1.37 10.99 -0.20
N GLY A 109 -0.12 11.00 0.24
CA GLY A 109 1.05 10.53 -0.52
C GLY A 109 1.44 9.08 -0.22
N GLY A 110 0.71 8.38 0.67
CA GLY A 110 1.06 7.04 1.12
C GLY A 110 2.23 6.98 2.10
N ASN A 111 2.57 8.11 2.74
CA ASN A 111 3.58 8.14 3.78
C ASN A 111 2.94 7.92 5.16
N PHE A 112 3.78 7.58 6.12
CA PHE A 112 3.37 7.45 7.50
C PHE A 112 4.44 7.94 8.47
N MET A 113 4.00 8.35 9.65
CA MET A 113 4.85 8.65 10.79
C MET A 113 4.18 8.13 12.05
N PHE A 114 4.95 7.47 12.90
CA PHE A 114 4.50 6.93 14.17
C PHE A 114 5.52 7.26 15.24
N THR A 115 5.04 7.78 16.37
CA THR A 115 5.86 8.12 17.52
C THR A 115 5.52 7.21 18.70
N ASN A 116 6.52 6.60 19.30
CA ASN A 116 6.37 5.74 20.47
C ASN A 116 7.31 6.19 21.59
N PRO A 117 6.84 6.34 22.83
CA PRO A 117 7.74 6.58 23.97
C PRO A 117 8.74 5.43 24.13
N ILE A 118 10.00 5.79 24.36
CA ILE A 118 11.03 4.82 24.68
C ILE A 118 10.89 4.43 26.15
N ASN A 119 10.70 3.14 26.42
CA ASN A 119 10.68 2.61 27.78
C ASN A 119 12.10 2.21 28.20
N PRO A 120 12.75 2.93 29.14
CA PRO A 120 14.12 2.61 29.58
C PRO A 120 14.26 1.24 30.25
N GLY A 121 13.14 0.72 30.79
CA GLY A 121 13.12 -0.62 31.40
C GLY A 121 13.02 -1.77 30.41
N GLN A 122 12.88 -1.46 29.11
CA GLN A 122 12.74 -2.46 28.05
C GLN A 122 14.01 -2.51 27.19
N PRO A 123 14.83 -3.57 27.26
CA PRO A 123 16.13 -3.61 26.61
C PRO A 123 16.05 -3.66 25.09
N GLN A 124 14.91 -4.10 24.53
CA GLN A 124 14.71 -4.14 23.08
C GLN A 124 13.23 -4.08 22.70
N SER A 125 12.95 -3.46 21.55
CA SER A 125 11.63 -3.42 20.93
C SER A 125 11.78 -3.52 19.42
N PHE A 126 10.92 -4.33 18.80
CA PHE A 126 10.84 -4.52 17.36
C PHE A 126 9.51 -3.98 16.88
N TYR A 127 9.51 -3.41 15.69
CA TYR A 127 8.31 -2.80 15.10
C TYR A 127 8.09 -3.31 13.68
N ARG A 128 6.84 -3.51 13.31
CA ARG A 128 6.42 -3.77 11.93
C ARG A 128 5.12 -3.06 11.62
N ILE A 129 4.87 -2.86 10.33
CA ILE A 129 3.59 -2.40 9.82
C ILE A 129 2.85 -3.60 9.24
N GLN A 130 1.53 -3.62 9.43
CA GLN A 130 0.62 -4.58 8.84
C GLN A 130 -0.56 -3.83 8.21
N LEU A 131 -0.92 -4.21 7.00
CA LEU A 131 -2.15 -3.76 6.36
C LEU A 131 -3.34 -4.60 6.85
N PRO A 132 -4.56 -4.01 6.89
CA PRO A 132 -5.79 -4.72 7.25
C PRO A 132 -6.07 -5.93 6.40
#